data_576871a5d1cff1a1be1c595dc2622dfa
#
_entry.id   576871a5d1cff1a1be1c595dc2622dfa
#
_cell.length_a   1.000
_cell.length_b   1.000
_cell.length_c   1.000
_cell.angle_alpha   90.00
_cell.angle_beta   90.00
_cell.angle_gamma   90.00
#
_symmetry.space_group_name_H-M   'P 1'
#
loop_
_entity.id
_entity.type
_entity.pdbx_description
1 polymer ?
#
loop_
_entity_poly.entity_id
_entity_poly.type
_entity_poly.pdbx_seq_one_letter_code
_entity_poly.pdbx_strand_id
1 'polypeptide(L)'
;MRVLFELRDRLDGLKPNLSTGLLILLLITVSFFVNLGGWPLFDVDEGAFSAATKHLVDSGDYVTPYLYGEPRFDKPILIYWLQGISISAFGFNEFALRLPSALSVSLWGIALFYFLLNTTNIKVSLFALLILTTNVACIGVSRFASADGLLNLFIALSFFDIYRYWEARNKRVVYRVFLWISLGVLTKGPIAILVPLVSGFVFFALQKDLKLFLRAVFDPIGWVVLLLLVTPWYAAILLDQGQAFVDGFLLKHNIGRFAETLEGHGGSVFYYVPIIFLLLLPFSGLFVPLFSRFRLKTVSSLDQYCYVTFGFVFIFFSLSSTQLPHYLLYGFTPLIILLAKQQRSLESKFLILLPTFFACGLFLCLPEIASIASEQVTAKDQQMMLASLKDEIDAIYWFSLAALFCSLAWMSSRWVQIEQCFYLAAIAQSIFLVLVFIPTIAQVAQHHVKEAAQFANARDQEIVMWKAHIPSFSAYSVRPVERRSPDLDDLVLTRIQHLDSLPNAQVIFSRKGLVLAEIVEASSD
;
A
#
# COMPACT_ATOMS: atom_id res chain seq x y z
N MET A 1 39.65 13.58 17.18
CA MET A 1 39.52 12.48 16.23
C MET A 1 39.50 11.10 16.90
N ARG A 2 40.42 10.74 17.82
CA ARG A 2 40.42 9.47 18.59
C ARG A 2 39.14 9.26 19.42
N VAL A 3 38.69 10.27 20.16
CA VAL A 3 37.47 10.20 21.01
C VAL A 3 36.20 9.98 20.17
N LEU A 4 36.13 10.52 18.95
CA LEU A 4 35.02 10.26 18.01
C LEU A 4 35.09 8.83 17.42
N PHE A 5 36.27 8.27 17.27
CA PHE A 5 36.47 6.87 16.84
C PHE A 5 36.07 5.90 17.96
N GLU A 6 36.44 6.15 19.23
CA GLU A 6 36.06 5.32 20.38
C GLU A 6 34.55 5.42 20.69
N LEU A 7 33.92 6.58 20.51
CA LEU A 7 32.47 6.72 20.59
C LEU A 7 31.77 5.97 19.45
N ARG A 8 32.37 5.95 18.24
CA ARG A 8 31.89 5.19 17.10
C ARG A 8 31.89 3.68 17.39
N ASP A 9 32.99 3.13 17.92
CA ASP A 9 33.09 1.69 18.20
C ASP A 9 32.20 1.27 19.39
N ARG A 10 32.00 2.15 20.39
CA ARG A 10 31.03 1.94 21.46
C ARG A 10 29.58 1.93 20.97
N LEU A 11 29.23 2.75 19.96
CA LEU A 11 27.89 2.79 19.40
C LEU A 11 27.62 1.63 18.41
N ASP A 12 28.65 1.09 17.78
CA ASP A 12 28.49 -0.05 16.85
C ASP A 12 28.33 -1.39 17.61
N GLY A 13 28.73 -1.45 18.90
CA GLY A 13 28.50 -2.58 19.80
C GLY A 13 27.27 -2.48 20.72
N LEU A 14 26.44 -1.43 20.59
CA LEU A 14 25.23 -1.29 21.40
C LEU A 14 24.20 -2.37 21.07
N LYS A 15 23.81 -3.13 22.09
CA LYS A 15 22.64 -4.00 22.01
C LYS A 15 21.35 -3.15 22.14
N PRO A 16 20.25 -3.58 21.51
CA PRO A 16 18.95 -2.94 21.73
C PRO A 16 18.63 -2.91 23.23
N ASN A 17 18.24 -1.75 23.71
CA ASN A 17 17.84 -1.54 25.09
C ASN A 17 16.38 -1.06 25.15
N LEU A 18 15.87 -0.79 26.35
CA LEU A 18 14.50 -0.33 26.55
C LEU A 18 14.18 0.95 25.73
N SER A 19 15.11 1.90 25.67
CA SER A 19 14.93 3.14 24.90
C SER A 19 14.84 2.87 23.38
N THR A 20 15.61 1.92 22.87
CA THR A 20 15.48 1.44 21.47
C THR A 20 14.10 0.84 21.22
N GLY A 21 13.61 -0.01 22.13
CA GLY A 21 12.27 -0.59 22.03
C GLY A 21 11.16 0.45 22.05
N LEU A 22 11.25 1.45 22.92
CA LEU A 22 10.32 2.57 23.00
C LEU A 22 10.34 3.43 21.73
N LEU A 23 11.51 3.69 21.14
CA LEU A 23 11.62 4.42 19.87
C LEU A 23 10.98 3.65 18.73
N ILE A 24 11.22 2.34 18.63
CA ILE A 24 10.57 1.48 17.62
C ILE A 24 9.06 1.54 17.77
N LEU A 25 8.55 1.36 18.99
CA LEU A 25 7.12 1.41 19.28
C LEU A 25 6.52 2.77 18.91
N LEU A 26 7.20 3.87 19.26
CA LEU A 26 6.75 5.23 18.96
C LEU A 26 6.67 5.46 17.46
N LEU A 27 7.72 5.12 16.69
CA LEU A 27 7.75 5.28 15.24
C LEU A 27 6.63 4.50 14.56
N ILE A 28 6.43 3.24 14.94
CA ILE A 28 5.37 2.39 14.40
C ILE A 28 3.98 2.95 14.76
N THR A 29 3.76 3.30 16.03
CA THR A 29 2.45 3.78 16.50
C THR A 29 2.07 5.08 15.81
N VAL A 30 2.97 6.06 15.75
CA VAL A 30 2.69 7.35 15.12
C VAL A 30 2.44 7.19 13.62
N SER A 31 3.28 6.40 12.94
CA SER A 31 3.19 6.29 11.48
C SER A 31 2.01 5.44 11.00
N PHE A 32 1.64 4.38 11.73
CA PHE A 32 0.71 3.38 11.21
C PHE A 32 -0.64 3.31 11.95
N PHE A 33 -0.70 3.73 13.22
CA PHE A 33 -1.93 3.57 14.02
C PHE A 33 -2.62 4.89 14.38
N VAL A 34 -1.86 5.99 14.56
CA VAL A 34 -2.47 7.29 14.86
C VAL A 34 -3.43 7.68 13.75
N ASN A 35 -4.68 7.97 14.10
CA ASN A 35 -5.74 8.36 13.17
C ASN A 35 -6.08 7.31 12.07
N LEU A 36 -5.89 6.00 12.34
CA LEU A 36 -6.10 4.93 11.36
C LEU A 36 -7.56 4.82 10.88
N GLY A 37 -8.53 5.11 11.75
CA GLY A 37 -9.95 5.12 11.43
C GLY A 37 -10.54 6.52 11.20
N GLY A 38 -9.71 7.56 11.07
CA GLY A 38 -10.15 8.97 11.11
C GLY A 38 -10.72 9.52 9.80
N TRP A 39 -10.79 8.73 8.73
CA TRP A 39 -11.35 9.14 7.43
C TRP A 39 -12.05 7.98 6.73
N PRO A 40 -13.00 8.27 5.79
CA PRO A 40 -13.73 7.26 5.04
C PRO A 40 -12.84 6.34 4.20
N LEU A 41 -13.40 5.19 3.81
CA LEU A 41 -12.75 4.24 2.89
C LEU A 41 -12.58 4.84 1.51
N PHE A 42 -11.42 4.64 0.89
CA PHE A 42 -11.16 5.09 -0.47
C PHE A 42 -11.69 4.10 -1.52
N ASP A 43 -12.28 4.61 -2.58
CA ASP A 43 -12.55 3.84 -3.79
C ASP A 43 -11.30 3.79 -4.69
N VAL A 44 -11.14 2.79 -5.53
CA VAL A 44 -12.04 1.63 -5.73
C VAL A 44 -11.62 0.46 -4.82
N ASP A 45 -10.32 0.21 -4.67
CA ASP A 45 -9.77 -1.00 -4.06
C ASP A 45 -10.15 -1.16 -2.58
N GLU A 46 -9.96 -0.13 -1.74
CA GLU A 46 -10.23 -0.24 -0.30
C GLU A 46 -11.73 -0.52 -0.06
N GLY A 47 -12.60 0.20 -0.77
CA GLY A 47 -14.05 -0.03 -0.72
C GLY A 47 -14.42 -1.46 -1.13
N ALA A 48 -13.80 -1.98 -2.20
CA ALA A 48 -14.08 -3.31 -2.72
C ALA A 48 -13.63 -4.44 -1.79
N PHE A 49 -12.44 -4.31 -1.16
CA PHE A 49 -12.01 -5.24 -0.11
C PHE A 49 -12.96 -5.21 1.08
N SER A 50 -13.35 -4.01 1.51
CA SER A 50 -14.20 -3.81 2.69
C SER A 50 -15.61 -4.35 2.48
N ALA A 51 -16.24 -4.08 1.32
CA ALA A 51 -17.56 -4.59 0.97
C ALA A 51 -17.56 -6.12 0.87
N ALA A 52 -16.56 -6.69 0.20
CA ALA A 52 -16.44 -8.15 0.07
C ALA A 52 -16.16 -8.82 1.43
N THR A 53 -15.35 -8.21 2.31
CA THR A 53 -15.13 -8.72 3.67
C THR A 53 -16.42 -8.68 4.50
N LYS A 54 -17.18 -7.57 4.40
CA LYS A 54 -18.48 -7.47 5.07
C LYS A 54 -19.43 -8.57 4.64
N HIS A 55 -19.58 -8.77 3.32
CA HIS A 55 -20.42 -9.84 2.78
C HIS A 55 -19.99 -11.23 3.28
N LEU A 56 -18.68 -11.51 3.30
CA LEU A 56 -18.11 -12.76 3.75
C LEU A 56 -18.46 -13.05 5.23
N VAL A 57 -18.45 -12.03 6.09
CA VAL A 57 -18.81 -12.17 7.52
C VAL A 57 -20.33 -12.27 7.69
N ASP A 58 -21.10 -11.47 6.97
CA ASP A 58 -22.57 -11.43 7.09
C ASP A 58 -23.21 -12.71 6.54
N SER A 59 -22.68 -13.29 5.44
CA SER A 59 -23.17 -14.53 4.83
C SER A 59 -22.67 -15.80 5.53
N GLY A 60 -21.51 -15.74 6.20
CA GLY A 60 -20.82 -16.92 6.71
C GLY A 60 -20.10 -17.75 5.64
N ASP A 61 -20.06 -17.29 4.39
CA ASP A 61 -19.27 -17.91 3.31
C ASP A 61 -17.82 -17.40 3.34
N TYR A 62 -16.94 -18.20 3.92
CA TYR A 62 -15.52 -17.90 4.04
C TYR A 62 -14.67 -18.44 2.87
N VAL A 63 -15.30 -18.89 1.78
CA VAL A 63 -14.62 -19.43 0.59
C VAL A 63 -14.60 -18.41 -0.54
N THR A 64 -15.77 -17.89 -0.93
CA THR A 64 -15.92 -16.98 -2.08
C THR A 64 -16.23 -15.55 -1.63
N PRO A 65 -15.33 -14.57 -1.88
CA PRO A 65 -15.66 -13.16 -1.71
C PRO A 65 -16.64 -12.69 -2.79
N TYR A 66 -17.65 -11.89 -2.40
CA TYR A 66 -18.64 -11.31 -3.31
C TYR A 66 -18.61 -9.79 -3.27
N LEU A 67 -18.92 -9.16 -4.41
CA LEU A 67 -19.11 -7.72 -4.55
C LEU A 67 -20.30 -7.47 -5.50
N TYR A 68 -21.31 -6.72 -5.06
CA TYR A 68 -22.53 -6.46 -5.80
C TYR A 68 -23.33 -7.72 -6.22
N GLY A 69 -23.30 -8.73 -5.38
CA GLY A 69 -23.94 -10.02 -5.68
C GLY A 69 -23.13 -10.95 -6.60
N GLU A 70 -21.99 -10.49 -7.13
CA GLU A 70 -21.14 -11.26 -8.04
C GLU A 70 -19.87 -11.76 -7.35
N PRO A 71 -19.38 -12.99 -7.65
CA PRO A 71 -18.12 -13.50 -7.13
C PRO A 71 -16.94 -12.60 -7.53
N ARG A 72 -16.08 -12.28 -6.56
CA ARG A 72 -14.91 -11.42 -6.75
C ARG A 72 -13.62 -12.24 -6.78
N PHE A 73 -13.04 -12.42 -7.96
CA PHE A 73 -11.83 -13.21 -8.18
C PHE A 73 -10.53 -12.41 -8.27
N ASP A 74 -10.51 -11.15 -7.85
CA ASP A 74 -9.33 -10.27 -7.98
C ASP A 74 -8.15 -10.71 -7.13
N LYS A 75 -8.44 -11.21 -5.93
CA LYS A 75 -7.42 -11.58 -4.93
C LYS A 75 -7.85 -12.82 -4.14
N PRO A 76 -6.86 -13.64 -3.69
CA PRO A 76 -7.10 -14.75 -2.78
C PRO A 76 -7.56 -14.31 -1.40
N ILE A 77 -7.89 -15.25 -0.55
CA ILE A 77 -8.75 -15.10 0.62
C ILE A 77 -8.09 -14.51 1.88
N LEU A 78 -6.76 -14.61 2.05
CA LEU A 78 -6.14 -14.40 3.35
C LEU A 78 -6.39 -13.01 3.94
N ILE A 79 -6.38 -11.96 3.11
CA ILE A 79 -6.65 -10.60 3.60
C ILE A 79 -8.10 -10.45 4.09
N TYR A 80 -9.07 -11.07 3.40
CA TYR A 80 -10.48 -11.03 3.79
C TYR A 80 -10.70 -11.74 5.13
N TRP A 81 -10.04 -12.88 5.37
CA TRP A 81 -10.09 -13.56 6.66
C TRP A 81 -9.55 -12.70 7.79
N LEU A 82 -8.40 -12.03 7.58
CA LEU A 82 -7.81 -11.16 8.59
C LEU A 82 -8.67 -9.92 8.86
N GLN A 83 -9.26 -9.32 7.83
CA GLN A 83 -10.22 -8.24 7.98
C GLN A 83 -11.50 -8.72 8.65
N GLY A 84 -12.01 -9.91 8.30
CA GLY A 84 -13.17 -10.55 8.93
C GLY A 84 -12.97 -10.76 10.44
N ILE A 85 -11.82 -11.29 10.85
CA ILE A 85 -11.44 -11.42 12.26
C ILE A 85 -11.42 -10.03 12.95
N SER A 86 -10.85 -9.03 12.28
CA SER A 86 -10.74 -7.68 12.83
C SER A 86 -12.10 -7.03 13.02
N ILE A 87 -12.99 -7.08 12.01
CA ILE A 87 -14.35 -6.51 12.15
C ILE A 87 -15.24 -7.29 13.13
N SER A 88 -15.02 -8.59 13.28
CA SER A 88 -15.71 -9.38 14.30
C SER A 88 -15.29 -8.99 15.72
N ALA A 89 -14.04 -8.54 15.91
CA ALA A 89 -13.51 -8.12 17.21
C ALA A 89 -13.83 -6.66 17.56
N PHE A 90 -13.78 -5.76 16.57
CA PHE A 90 -13.87 -4.30 16.79
C PHE A 90 -15.11 -3.65 16.15
N GLY A 91 -16.00 -4.43 15.54
CA GLY A 91 -17.12 -3.94 14.76
C GLY A 91 -16.69 -3.47 13.36
N PHE A 92 -17.69 -3.30 12.46
CA PHE A 92 -17.44 -2.80 11.11
C PHE A 92 -17.15 -1.30 11.15
N ASN A 93 -15.91 -0.93 10.99
CA ASN A 93 -15.43 0.46 10.91
C ASN A 93 -14.07 0.52 10.18
N GLU A 94 -13.65 1.72 9.80
CA GLU A 94 -12.44 1.94 9.02
C GLU A 94 -11.16 1.50 9.76
N PHE A 95 -11.13 1.68 11.10
CA PHE A 95 -10.00 1.21 11.92
C PHE A 95 -9.86 -0.32 11.83
N ALA A 96 -10.95 -1.05 12.04
CA ALA A 96 -10.96 -2.51 12.04
C ALA A 96 -10.55 -3.07 10.66
N LEU A 97 -11.04 -2.46 9.57
CA LEU A 97 -10.73 -2.88 8.21
C LEU A 97 -9.24 -2.64 7.84
N ARG A 98 -8.63 -1.55 8.32
CA ARG A 98 -7.23 -1.18 8.07
C ARG A 98 -6.23 -1.84 9.01
N LEU A 99 -6.69 -2.31 10.17
CA LEU A 99 -5.83 -2.90 11.21
C LEU A 99 -4.93 -4.03 10.69
N PRO A 100 -5.38 -4.99 9.85
CA PRO A 100 -4.52 -6.03 9.29
C PRO A 100 -3.37 -5.47 8.46
N SER A 101 -3.59 -4.42 7.67
CA SER A 101 -2.53 -3.74 6.90
C SER A 101 -1.53 -3.04 7.80
N ALA A 102 -1.99 -2.29 8.80
CA ALA A 102 -1.14 -1.60 9.78
C ALA A 102 -0.25 -2.59 10.57
N LEU A 103 -0.83 -3.70 11.02
CA LEU A 103 -0.09 -4.77 11.71
C LEU A 103 0.93 -5.43 10.78
N SER A 104 0.57 -5.71 9.53
CA SER A 104 1.47 -6.33 8.54
C SER A 104 2.70 -5.46 8.27
N VAL A 105 2.50 -4.16 8.04
CA VAL A 105 3.62 -3.23 7.79
C VAL A 105 4.46 -3.02 9.06
N SER A 106 3.85 -3.05 10.24
CA SER A 106 4.55 -3.02 11.53
C SER A 106 5.48 -4.22 11.71
N LEU A 107 4.96 -5.43 11.44
CA LEU A 107 5.74 -6.67 11.48
C LEU A 107 6.85 -6.67 10.42
N TRP A 108 6.60 -6.11 9.24
CA TRP A 108 7.63 -5.92 8.22
C TRP A 108 8.76 -5.02 8.73
N GLY A 109 8.43 -3.87 9.35
CA GLY A 109 9.43 -2.96 9.94
C GLY A 109 10.24 -3.61 11.06
N ILE A 110 9.58 -4.35 11.96
CA ILE A 110 10.23 -5.09 13.05
C ILE A 110 11.16 -6.18 12.48
N ALA A 111 10.70 -6.95 11.49
CA ALA A 111 11.49 -7.99 10.84
C ALA A 111 12.72 -7.41 10.12
N LEU A 112 12.56 -6.28 9.41
CA LEU A 112 13.66 -5.54 8.77
C LEU A 112 14.69 -5.07 9.81
N PHE A 113 14.23 -4.48 10.91
CA PHE A 113 15.10 -4.02 11.99
C PHE A 113 15.96 -5.17 12.54
N TYR A 114 15.35 -6.29 12.91
CA TYR A 114 16.07 -7.44 13.46
C TYR A 114 16.96 -8.16 12.42
N PHE A 115 16.57 -8.18 11.16
CA PHE A 115 17.42 -8.71 10.09
C PHE A 115 18.70 -7.89 9.97
N LEU A 116 18.58 -6.56 9.90
CA LEU A 116 19.72 -5.67 9.78
C LEU A 116 20.58 -5.60 11.04
N LEU A 117 19.98 -5.74 12.22
CA LEU A 117 20.73 -5.81 13.47
C LEU A 117 21.72 -7.00 13.49
N ASN A 118 21.32 -8.12 12.87
CA ASN A 118 22.15 -9.32 12.80
C ASN A 118 23.15 -9.32 11.62
N THR A 119 22.88 -8.54 10.57
CA THR A 119 23.70 -8.53 9.34
C THR A 119 24.53 -7.27 9.18
N THR A 120 24.23 -6.20 9.93
CA THR A 120 24.91 -4.91 9.87
C THR A 120 25.20 -4.35 11.27
N ASN A 121 24.48 -3.31 11.70
CA ASN A 121 24.57 -2.70 13.02
C ASN A 121 23.29 -1.95 13.39
N ILE A 122 23.15 -1.56 14.68
CA ILE A 122 21.95 -0.91 15.20
C ILE A 122 21.61 0.43 14.52
N LYS A 123 22.62 1.21 14.07
CA LYS A 123 22.38 2.51 13.42
C LYS A 123 21.72 2.33 12.06
N VAL A 124 22.23 1.42 11.24
CA VAL A 124 21.63 1.06 9.94
C VAL A 124 20.24 0.49 10.15
N SER A 125 20.05 -0.36 11.18
CA SER A 125 18.76 -0.96 11.50
C SER A 125 17.71 0.08 11.88
N LEU A 126 18.04 1.03 12.76
CA LEU A 126 17.14 2.11 13.17
C LEU A 126 16.85 3.07 12.02
N PHE A 127 17.85 3.37 11.20
CA PHE A 127 17.63 4.25 10.05
C PHE A 127 16.80 3.58 8.95
N ALA A 128 16.97 2.28 8.70
CA ALA A 128 16.11 1.52 7.81
C ALA A 128 14.65 1.48 8.31
N LEU A 129 14.47 1.29 9.63
CA LEU A 129 13.15 1.37 10.25
C LEU A 129 12.54 2.77 10.10
N LEU A 130 13.30 3.84 10.32
CA LEU A 130 12.85 5.20 10.09
C LEU A 130 12.39 5.39 8.64
N ILE A 131 13.22 4.96 7.65
CA ILE A 131 12.84 5.02 6.24
C ILE A 131 11.53 4.27 6.01
N LEU A 132 11.39 3.02 6.51
CA LEU A 132 10.20 2.22 6.31
C LEU A 132 8.96 2.87 6.93
N THR A 133 9.08 3.37 8.16
CA THR A 133 7.92 3.89 8.90
C THR A 133 7.45 5.27 8.41
N THR A 134 8.32 6.05 7.78
CA THR A 134 8.03 7.46 7.47
C THR A 134 8.03 7.81 5.99
N ASN A 135 8.33 6.87 5.07
CA ASN A 135 8.17 7.13 3.65
C ASN A 135 6.68 7.10 3.23
N VAL A 136 6.36 7.85 2.18
CA VAL A 136 4.99 8.02 1.68
C VAL A 136 4.32 6.68 1.33
N ALA A 137 5.05 5.77 0.67
CA ALA A 137 4.49 4.51 0.21
C ALA A 137 4.08 3.57 1.37
N CYS A 138 4.95 3.42 2.38
CA CYS A 138 4.66 2.56 3.53
C CYS A 138 3.60 3.16 4.46
N ILE A 139 3.57 4.50 4.62
CA ILE A 139 2.46 5.19 5.29
C ILE A 139 1.16 4.91 4.54
N GLY A 140 1.14 5.06 3.22
CA GLY A 140 -0.04 4.79 2.40
C GLY A 140 -0.53 3.36 2.57
N VAL A 141 0.31 2.35 2.29
CA VAL A 141 -0.11 0.94 2.29
C VAL A 141 -0.49 0.41 3.68
N SER A 142 0.08 0.96 4.76
CA SER A 142 -0.29 0.59 6.13
C SER A 142 -1.69 1.07 6.53
N ARG A 143 -2.19 2.11 5.85
CA ARG A 143 -3.46 2.79 6.14
C ARG A 143 -4.55 2.51 5.11
N PHE A 144 -4.31 1.55 4.23
CA PHE A 144 -5.24 1.10 3.20
C PHE A 144 -5.70 -0.33 3.51
N ALA A 145 -7.00 -0.57 3.52
CA ALA A 145 -7.56 -1.90 3.76
C ALA A 145 -7.41 -2.79 2.52
N SER A 146 -6.16 -3.16 2.18
CA SER A 146 -5.81 -3.92 0.99
C SER A 146 -4.83 -5.06 1.27
N ALA A 147 -4.58 -5.91 0.28
CA ALA A 147 -3.66 -7.05 0.37
C ALA A 147 -2.17 -6.65 0.35
N ASP A 148 -1.83 -5.39 0.01
CA ASP A 148 -0.46 -5.01 -0.31
C ASP A 148 0.49 -4.99 0.89
N GLY A 149 0.03 -4.49 2.04
CA GLY A 149 0.81 -4.50 3.27
C GLY A 149 1.19 -5.91 3.70
N LEU A 150 0.24 -6.83 3.61
CA LEU A 150 0.40 -8.24 3.98
C LEU A 150 1.34 -8.98 3.00
N LEU A 151 1.18 -8.76 1.70
CA LEU A 151 2.07 -9.34 0.69
C LEU A 151 3.52 -8.87 0.87
N ASN A 152 3.73 -7.57 1.10
CA ASN A 152 5.08 -7.02 1.30
C ASN A 152 5.76 -7.58 2.53
N LEU A 153 5.02 -7.84 3.62
CA LEU A 153 5.54 -8.58 4.77
C LEU A 153 6.07 -9.95 4.35
N PHE A 154 5.29 -10.75 3.60
CA PHE A 154 5.71 -12.11 3.24
C PHE A 154 6.85 -12.12 2.22
N ILE A 155 6.89 -11.19 1.28
CA ILE A 155 8.03 -11.00 0.37
C ILE A 155 9.29 -10.64 1.18
N ALA A 156 9.19 -9.72 2.14
CA ALA A 156 10.31 -9.33 3.00
C ALA A 156 10.83 -10.50 3.85
N LEU A 157 9.93 -11.26 4.47
CA LEU A 157 10.31 -12.44 5.26
C LEU A 157 10.97 -13.52 4.40
N SER A 158 10.46 -13.74 3.17
CA SER A 158 11.09 -14.63 2.20
C SER A 158 12.48 -14.14 1.81
N PHE A 159 12.64 -12.84 1.53
CA PHE A 159 13.92 -12.20 1.22
C PHE A 159 14.95 -12.41 2.35
N PHE A 160 14.56 -12.18 3.60
CA PHE A 160 15.46 -12.36 4.75
C PHE A 160 15.87 -13.82 4.93
N ASP A 161 14.94 -14.75 4.77
CA ASP A 161 15.23 -16.16 4.98
C ASP A 161 15.99 -16.79 3.81
N ILE A 162 15.81 -16.34 2.58
CA ILE A 162 16.64 -16.74 1.43
C ILE A 162 18.11 -16.33 1.67
N TYR A 163 18.36 -15.09 2.15
CA TYR A 163 19.71 -14.65 2.49
C TYR A 163 20.32 -15.47 3.64
N ARG A 164 19.55 -15.69 4.73
CA ARG A 164 19.98 -16.51 5.87
C ARG A 164 20.27 -17.95 5.46
N TYR A 165 19.48 -18.51 4.53
CA TYR A 165 19.75 -19.86 4.02
C TYR A 165 21.05 -19.91 3.22
N TRP A 166 21.33 -18.93 2.39
CA TRP A 166 22.60 -18.84 1.68
C TRP A 166 23.79 -18.73 2.66
N GLU A 167 23.67 -17.94 3.71
CA GLU A 167 24.74 -17.70 4.69
C GLU A 167 24.96 -18.94 5.60
N ALA A 168 23.90 -19.43 6.25
CA ALA A 168 23.99 -20.46 7.29
C ALA A 168 23.79 -21.92 6.78
N ARG A 169 23.36 -22.12 5.55
CA ARG A 169 23.07 -23.45 4.94
C ARG A 169 22.05 -24.29 5.73
N ASN A 170 21.20 -23.67 6.56
CA ASN A 170 20.28 -24.36 7.45
C ASN A 170 18.94 -24.66 6.75
N LYS A 171 18.62 -25.95 6.59
CA LYS A 171 17.38 -26.42 5.92
C LYS A 171 16.10 -25.94 6.61
N ARG A 172 16.07 -25.71 7.94
CA ARG A 172 14.87 -25.23 8.63
C ARG A 172 14.44 -23.86 8.10
N VAL A 173 15.38 -23.06 7.61
CA VAL A 173 15.10 -21.75 7.00
C VAL A 173 14.37 -21.90 5.67
N VAL A 174 14.64 -22.97 4.89
CA VAL A 174 13.93 -23.26 3.64
C VAL A 174 12.44 -23.47 3.91
N TYR A 175 12.08 -24.20 4.97
CA TYR A 175 10.66 -24.43 5.32
C TYR A 175 9.92 -23.14 5.65
N ARG A 176 10.62 -22.18 6.28
CA ARG A 176 10.06 -20.84 6.52
C ARG A 176 9.87 -20.06 5.22
N VAL A 177 10.80 -20.16 4.26
CA VAL A 177 10.61 -19.54 2.94
C VAL A 177 9.35 -20.07 2.26
N PHE A 178 9.13 -21.40 2.27
CA PHE A 178 7.90 -21.97 1.74
C PHE A 178 6.65 -21.53 2.50
N LEU A 179 6.72 -21.41 3.84
CA LEU A 179 5.64 -20.85 4.65
C LEU A 179 5.27 -19.43 4.20
N TRP A 180 6.27 -18.54 4.09
CA TRP A 180 6.02 -17.14 3.69
C TRP A 180 5.50 -17.05 2.26
N ILE A 181 6.03 -17.83 1.34
CA ILE A 181 5.53 -17.90 -0.03
C ILE A 181 4.07 -18.39 -0.04
N SER A 182 3.74 -19.44 0.72
CA SER A 182 2.37 -19.97 0.80
C SER A 182 1.37 -18.93 1.28
N LEU A 183 1.70 -18.21 2.36
CA LEU A 183 0.87 -17.13 2.89
C LEU A 183 0.77 -15.96 1.90
N GLY A 184 1.85 -15.67 1.19
CA GLY A 184 1.85 -14.68 0.11
C GLY A 184 0.96 -15.09 -1.08
N VAL A 185 0.97 -16.38 -1.45
CA VAL A 185 0.07 -16.93 -2.50
C VAL A 185 -1.39 -16.81 -2.09
N LEU A 186 -1.72 -17.08 -0.83
CA LEU A 186 -3.07 -16.88 -0.28
C LEU A 186 -3.45 -15.39 -0.13
N THR A 187 -2.47 -14.47 -0.27
CA THR A 187 -2.70 -13.02 -0.19
C THR A 187 -2.90 -12.38 -1.57
N LYS A 188 -2.03 -12.68 -2.54
CA LYS A 188 -2.06 -12.02 -3.87
C LYS A 188 -1.66 -12.94 -5.04
N GLY A 189 -1.51 -14.24 -4.79
CA GLY A 189 -1.26 -15.25 -5.83
C GLY A 189 0.18 -15.33 -6.35
N PRO A 190 0.40 -15.57 -7.66
CA PRO A 190 1.69 -15.97 -8.22
C PRO A 190 2.87 -15.01 -7.99
N ILE A 191 2.62 -13.71 -7.81
CA ILE A 191 3.69 -12.72 -7.58
C ILE A 191 4.49 -13.01 -6.31
N ALA A 192 3.85 -13.64 -5.30
CA ALA A 192 4.50 -14.05 -4.07
C ALA A 192 5.53 -15.18 -4.27
N ILE A 193 5.43 -15.94 -5.36
CA ILE A 193 6.42 -16.92 -5.78
C ILE A 193 7.46 -16.24 -6.67
N LEU A 194 7.03 -15.44 -7.63
CA LEU A 194 7.86 -14.91 -8.69
C LEU A 194 9.01 -14.05 -8.14
N VAL A 195 8.73 -13.13 -7.23
CA VAL A 195 9.76 -12.22 -6.68
C VAL A 195 10.86 -12.99 -5.93
N PRO A 196 10.56 -13.85 -4.92
CA PRO A 196 11.59 -14.63 -4.23
C PRO A 196 12.32 -15.62 -5.13
N LEU A 197 11.61 -16.27 -6.07
CA LEU A 197 12.18 -17.28 -6.96
C LEU A 197 13.21 -16.67 -7.91
N VAL A 198 12.85 -15.61 -8.65
CA VAL A 198 13.74 -15.00 -9.63
C VAL A 198 14.90 -14.29 -8.95
N SER A 199 14.64 -13.50 -7.90
CA SER A 199 15.72 -12.82 -7.18
C SER A 199 16.66 -13.80 -6.48
N GLY A 200 16.14 -14.87 -5.89
CA GLY A 200 16.93 -15.95 -5.32
C GLY A 200 17.77 -16.65 -6.38
N PHE A 201 17.18 -17.05 -7.50
CA PHE A 201 17.89 -17.70 -8.61
C PHE A 201 19.09 -16.86 -9.07
N VAL A 202 18.87 -15.59 -9.40
CA VAL A 202 19.94 -14.69 -9.89
C VAL A 202 21.01 -14.50 -8.82
N PHE A 203 20.62 -14.27 -7.56
CA PHE A 203 21.57 -14.11 -6.46
C PHE A 203 22.46 -15.34 -6.28
N PHE A 204 21.87 -16.54 -6.17
CA PHE A 204 22.65 -17.78 -5.99
C PHE A 204 23.51 -18.11 -7.21
N ALA A 205 23.09 -17.76 -8.43
CA ALA A 205 23.90 -17.88 -9.62
C ALA A 205 25.13 -16.96 -9.56
N LEU A 206 24.98 -15.69 -9.15
CA LEU A 206 26.07 -14.74 -8.93
C LEU A 206 27.04 -15.21 -7.84
N GLN A 207 26.54 -15.86 -6.78
CA GLN A 207 27.36 -16.43 -5.71
C GLN A 207 28.01 -17.78 -6.10
N LYS A 208 27.73 -18.31 -7.30
CA LYS A 208 28.18 -19.64 -7.78
C LYS A 208 27.65 -20.82 -6.94
N ASP A 209 26.52 -20.61 -6.26
CA ASP A 209 25.87 -21.56 -5.34
C ASP A 209 24.53 -22.11 -5.89
N LEU A 210 24.38 -22.17 -7.21
CA LEU A 210 23.11 -22.55 -7.86
C LEU A 210 22.61 -23.96 -7.42
N LYS A 211 23.55 -24.90 -7.14
CA LYS A 211 23.19 -26.22 -6.61
C LYS A 211 22.47 -26.13 -5.26
N LEU A 212 22.87 -25.18 -4.42
CA LEU A 212 22.22 -24.95 -3.12
C LEU A 212 20.80 -24.39 -3.30
N PHE A 213 20.61 -23.46 -4.23
CA PHE A 213 19.31 -22.92 -4.59
C PHE A 213 18.37 -24.02 -5.10
N LEU A 214 18.81 -24.83 -6.06
CA LEU A 214 18.01 -25.92 -6.61
C LEU A 214 17.64 -26.96 -5.54
N ARG A 215 18.52 -27.27 -4.58
CA ARG A 215 18.19 -28.13 -3.43
C ARG A 215 17.09 -27.54 -2.55
N ALA A 216 17.05 -26.21 -2.40
CA ALA A 216 15.96 -25.55 -1.66
C ALA A 216 14.65 -25.58 -2.44
N VAL A 217 14.68 -25.22 -3.73
CA VAL A 217 13.48 -25.20 -4.58
C VAL A 217 12.83 -26.58 -4.70
N PHE A 218 13.62 -27.64 -4.80
CA PHE A 218 13.12 -29.02 -4.91
C PHE A 218 13.08 -29.77 -3.57
N ASP A 219 13.07 -29.05 -2.43
CA ASP A 219 12.94 -29.70 -1.12
C ASP A 219 11.51 -30.25 -0.93
N PRO A 220 11.33 -31.57 -0.74
CA PRO A 220 10.00 -32.19 -0.68
C PRO A 220 9.17 -31.72 0.53
N ILE A 221 9.82 -31.42 1.68
CA ILE A 221 9.11 -30.93 2.87
C ILE A 221 8.62 -29.50 2.61
N GLY A 222 9.42 -28.67 1.94
CA GLY A 222 9.00 -27.36 1.51
C GLY A 222 7.74 -27.41 0.64
N TRP A 223 7.68 -28.30 -0.32
CA TRP A 223 6.48 -28.51 -1.15
C TRP A 223 5.28 -29.02 -0.35
N VAL A 224 5.48 -29.90 0.62
CA VAL A 224 4.41 -30.31 1.54
C VAL A 224 3.85 -29.11 2.32
N VAL A 225 4.71 -28.22 2.85
CA VAL A 225 4.27 -27.00 3.53
C VAL A 225 3.43 -26.12 2.59
N LEU A 226 3.89 -25.91 1.35
CA LEU A 226 3.16 -25.09 0.37
C LEU A 226 1.80 -25.70 0.05
N LEU A 227 1.76 -26.99 -0.28
CA LEU A 227 0.52 -27.68 -0.67
C LEU A 227 -0.47 -27.72 0.49
N LEU A 228 -0.03 -28.01 1.72
CA LEU A 228 -0.91 -28.07 2.89
C LEU A 228 -1.58 -26.72 3.19
N LEU A 229 -0.90 -25.61 2.94
CA LEU A 229 -1.43 -24.27 3.22
C LEU A 229 -2.27 -23.72 2.06
N VAL A 230 -1.84 -23.93 0.82
CA VAL A 230 -2.44 -23.31 -0.36
C VAL A 230 -3.62 -24.13 -0.88
N THR A 231 -3.48 -25.47 -0.96
CA THR A 231 -4.48 -26.34 -1.60
C THR A 231 -5.86 -26.29 -0.95
N PRO A 232 -6.04 -26.21 0.39
CA PRO A 232 -7.37 -26.26 0.97
C PRO A 232 -8.30 -25.16 0.44
N TRP A 233 -7.84 -23.92 0.41
CA TRP A 233 -8.68 -22.83 -0.10
C TRP A 233 -8.82 -22.86 -1.62
N TYR A 234 -7.72 -23.10 -2.36
CA TYR A 234 -7.80 -23.17 -3.84
C TYR A 234 -8.67 -24.33 -4.31
N ALA A 235 -8.66 -25.48 -3.62
CA ALA A 235 -9.56 -26.59 -3.92
C ALA A 235 -11.02 -26.22 -3.60
N ALA A 236 -11.28 -25.60 -2.45
CA ALA A 236 -12.62 -25.18 -2.06
C ALA A 236 -13.24 -24.22 -3.08
N ILE A 237 -12.53 -23.15 -3.47
CA ILE A 237 -13.06 -22.17 -4.43
C ILE A 237 -13.19 -22.76 -5.86
N LEU A 238 -12.32 -23.69 -6.25
CA LEU A 238 -12.45 -24.40 -7.52
C LEU A 238 -13.67 -25.34 -7.54
N LEU A 239 -13.99 -25.96 -6.42
CA LEU A 239 -15.19 -26.80 -6.30
C LEU A 239 -16.47 -25.95 -6.27
N ASP A 240 -16.41 -24.74 -5.70
CA ASP A 240 -17.53 -23.83 -5.58
C ASP A 240 -17.81 -23.09 -6.90
N GLN A 241 -16.78 -22.48 -7.51
CA GLN A 241 -16.89 -21.56 -8.65
C GLN A 241 -16.37 -22.13 -9.98
N GLY A 242 -15.69 -23.25 -9.94
CA GLY A 242 -15.22 -23.96 -11.15
C GLY A 242 -14.35 -23.12 -12.07
N GLN A 243 -14.67 -23.19 -13.37
CA GLN A 243 -13.91 -22.50 -14.43
C GLN A 243 -13.96 -20.97 -14.30
N ALA A 244 -15.03 -20.39 -13.75
CA ALA A 244 -15.17 -18.95 -13.59
C ALA A 244 -14.05 -18.36 -12.70
N PHE A 245 -13.63 -19.09 -11.66
CA PHE A 245 -12.48 -18.70 -10.84
C PHE A 245 -11.17 -18.75 -11.63
N VAL A 246 -10.95 -19.77 -12.45
CA VAL A 246 -9.73 -19.90 -13.27
C VAL A 246 -9.63 -18.73 -14.25
N ASP A 247 -10.71 -18.43 -14.97
CA ASP A 247 -10.78 -17.36 -15.97
C ASP A 247 -10.64 -15.99 -15.32
N GLY A 248 -11.31 -15.75 -14.20
CA GLY A 248 -11.25 -14.50 -13.46
C GLY A 248 -9.87 -14.31 -12.80
N PHE A 249 -9.44 -15.22 -11.95
CA PHE A 249 -8.24 -15.04 -11.15
C PHE A 249 -6.94 -15.25 -11.95
N LEU A 250 -6.79 -16.43 -12.62
CA LEU A 250 -5.52 -16.75 -13.28
C LEU A 250 -5.37 -16.03 -14.60
N LEU A 251 -6.38 -16.05 -15.48
CA LEU A 251 -6.25 -15.48 -16.81
C LEU A 251 -6.39 -13.96 -16.78
N LYS A 252 -7.51 -13.43 -16.30
CA LYS A 252 -7.78 -11.98 -16.33
C LYS A 252 -6.89 -11.20 -15.37
N HIS A 253 -6.92 -11.53 -14.06
CA HIS A 253 -6.28 -10.72 -13.03
C HIS A 253 -4.79 -11.00 -12.78
N ASN A 254 -4.22 -12.07 -13.33
CA ASN A 254 -2.78 -12.32 -13.23
C ASN A 254 -2.08 -12.23 -14.59
N ILE A 255 -2.41 -13.07 -15.56
CA ILE A 255 -1.76 -13.08 -16.88
C ILE A 255 -2.15 -11.84 -17.69
N GLY A 256 -3.45 -11.52 -17.74
CA GLY A 256 -3.98 -10.39 -18.50
C GLY A 256 -3.40 -9.05 -18.05
N ARG A 257 -3.19 -8.83 -16.75
CA ARG A 257 -2.55 -7.59 -16.23
C ARG A 257 -1.14 -7.35 -16.74
N PHE A 258 -0.41 -8.39 -17.08
CA PHE A 258 0.92 -8.23 -17.67
C PHE A 258 0.85 -7.93 -19.16
N ALA A 259 -0.06 -8.59 -19.88
CA ALA A 259 -0.17 -8.51 -21.33
C ALA A 259 -0.98 -7.30 -21.82
N GLU A 260 -1.99 -6.87 -21.06
CA GLU A 260 -2.95 -5.84 -21.47
C GLU A 260 -3.07 -4.73 -20.41
N THR A 261 -3.46 -3.53 -20.87
CA THR A 261 -3.78 -2.42 -19.98
C THR A 261 -5.18 -2.62 -19.41
N LEU A 262 -5.26 -3.02 -18.15
CA LEU A 262 -6.53 -3.15 -17.43
C LEU A 262 -6.90 -1.83 -16.73
N GLU A 263 -8.20 -1.52 -16.71
CA GLU A 263 -8.77 -0.39 -15.96
C GLU A 263 -8.16 0.99 -16.30
N GLY A 264 -7.56 1.14 -17.49
CA GLY A 264 -6.94 2.39 -17.92
C GLY A 264 -5.56 2.68 -17.30
N HIS A 265 -4.99 1.73 -16.55
CA HIS A 265 -3.69 1.88 -15.88
C HIS A 265 -2.50 1.54 -16.78
N GLY A 266 -2.46 2.08 -18.00
CA GLY A 266 -1.30 2.01 -18.88
C GLY A 266 -0.25 3.08 -18.54
N GLY A 267 1.02 2.80 -18.83
CA GLY A 267 2.11 3.74 -18.64
C GLY A 267 3.26 3.52 -19.62
N SER A 268 4.30 4.33 -19.52
CA SER A 268 5.54 4.14 -20.27
C SER A 268 6.54 3.31 -19.45
N VAL A 269 7.53 2.73 -20.11
CA VAL A 269 8.65 2.03 -19.44
C VAL A 269 9.34 2.91 -18.38
N PHE A 270 9.27 4.23 -18.51
CA PHE A 270 9.83 5.20 -17.58
C PHE A 270 8.88 5.63 -16.45
N TYR A 271 7.65 5.10 -16.40
CA TYR A 271 6.63 5.48 -15.41
C TYR A 271 7.17 5.43 -13.97
N TYR A 272 7.89 4.38 -13.61
CA TYR A 272 8.37 4.22 -12.24
C TYR A 272 9.58 5.10 -11.88
N VAL A 273 10.24 5.73 -12.85
CA VAL A 273 11.41 6.59 -12.57
C VAL A 273 11.01 7.79 -11.70
N PRO A 274 10.04 8.64 -12.06
CA PRO A 274 9.59 9.72 -11.18
C PRO A 274 8.83 9.21 -9.95
N ILE A 275 8.06 8.13 -10.08
CA ILE A 275 7.23 7.59 -9.01
C ILE A 275 8.05 7.15 -7.80
N ILE A 276 9.21 6.50 -8.03
CA ILE A 276 10.04 6.02 -6.91
C ILE A 276 10.55 7.17 -6.02
N PHE A 277 10.83 8.34 -6.59
CA PHE A 277 11.26 9.52 -5.83
C PHE A 277 10.13 10.04 -4.95
N LEU A 278 8.89 10.04 -5.44
CA LEU A 278 7.70 10.45 -4.68
C LEU A 278 7.37 9.45 -3.56
N LEU A 279 7.41 8.16 -3.86
CA LEU A 279 7.11 7.10 -2.90
C LEU A 279 8.10 7.06 -1.73
N LEU A 280 9.36 7.44 -1.96
CA LEU A 280 10.43 7.44 -0.95
C LEU A 280 10.60 8.78 -0.24
N LEU A 281 9.77 9.80 -0.50
CA LEU A 281 9.82 11.04 0.27
C LEU A 281 9.73 10.72 1.78
N PRO A 282 10.56 11.34 2.63
CA PRO A 282 11.56 12.39 2.37
C PRO A 282 12.98 11.89 2.03
N PHE A 283 13.20 10.60 1.80
CA PHE A 283 14.54 9.98 1.68
C PHE A 283 15.09 9.93 0.25
N SER A 284 14.39 10.48 -0.72
CA SER A 284 14.79 10.41 -2.15
C SER A 284 16.18 11.02 -2.42
N GLY A 285 16.66 11.96 -1.58
CA GLY A 285 18.02 12.50 -1.66
C GLY A 285 19.13 11.45 -1.49
N LEU A 286 18.84 10.31 -0.84
CA LEU A 286 19.78 9.21 -0.66
C LEU A 286 20.09 8.45 -1.96
N PHE A 287 19.32 8.66 -3.03
CA PHE A 287 19.68 8.13 -4.34
C PHE A 287 20.98 8.72 -4.87
N VAL A 288 21.29 9.97 -4.53
CA VAL A 288 22.53 10.63 -4.98
C VAL A 288 23.78 9.84 -4.56
N PRO A 289 24.02 9.57 -3.25
CA PRO A 289 25.18 8.76 -2.85
C PRO A 289 25.05 7.30 -3.29
N LEU A 290 23.84 6.73 -3.39
CA LEU A 290 23.66 5.36 -3.84
C LEU A 290 24.18 5.16 -5.27
N PHE A 291 23.87 6.05 -6.19
CA PHE A 291 24.31 5.95 -7.58
C PHE A 291 25.76 6.44 -7.79
N SER A 292 26.18 7.53 -7.13
CA SER A 292 27.53 8.09 -7.30
C SER A 292 28.64 7.17 -6.74
N ARG A 293 28.32 6.36 -5.74
CA ARG A 293 29.26 5.43 -5.09
C ARG A 293 29.12 3.98 -5.56
N PHE A 294 28.24 3.72 -6.50
CA PHE A 294 28.02 2.38 -7.03
C PHE A 294 29.29 1.85 -7.73
N ARG A 295 29.87 0.78 -7.17
CA ARG A 295 31.01 0.06 -7.73
C ARG A 295 30.75 -1.43 -7.68
N LEU A 296 30.42 -2.03 -8.81
CA LEU A 296 30.09 -3.46 -8.94
C LEU A 296 31.12 -4.43 -8.33
N LYS A 297 32.42 -4.04 -8.33
CA LYS A 297 33.53 -4.92 -7.89
C LYS A 297 33.70 -5.03 -6.36
N THR A 298 33.08 -4.15 -5.57
CA THR A 298 33.32 -4.07 -4.11
C THR A 298 32.04 -4.18 -3.28
N VAL A 299 30.97 -4.66 -3.90
CA VAL A 299 29.63 -4.75 -3.28
C VAL A 299 29.53 -6.00 -2.39
N SER A 300 29.03 -5.87 -1.18
CA SER A 300 28.81 -7.02 -0.29
C SER A 300 27.74 -7.98 -0.85
N SER A 301 27.76 -9.24 -0.44
CA SER A 301 26.77 -10.22 -0.89
C SER A 301 25.32 -9.79 -0.57
N LEU A 302 25.10 -9.14 0.58
CA LEU A 302 23.80 -8.57 0.93
C LEU A 302 23.39 -7.46 -0.05
N ASP A 303 24.32 -6.56 -0.39
CA ASP A 303 24.03 -5.48 -1.32
C ASP A 303 23.77 -6.02 -2.74
N GLN A 304 24.54 -7.05 -3.18
CA GLN A 304 24.27 -7.73 -4.44
C GLN A 304 22.86 -8.30 -4.49
N TYR A 305 22.44 -8.97 -3.42
CA TYR A 305 21.08 -9.51 -3.31
C TYR A 305 20.03 -8.39 -3.34
N CYS A 306 20.29 -7.29 -2.64
CA CYS A 306 19.41 -6.12 -2.68
C CYS A 306 19.29 -5.52 -4.09
N TYR A 307 20.42 -5.33 -4.81
CA TYR A 307 20.39 -4.81 -6.18
C TYR A 307 19.68 -5.74 -7.15
N VAL A 308 19.90 -7.05 -7.02
CA VAL A 308 19.22 -8.07 -7.84
C VAL A 308 17.71 -8.03 -7.63
N THR A 309 17.27 -8.04 -6.36
CA THR A 309 15.85 -8.09 -6.04
C THR A 309 15.13 -6.80 -6.45
N PHE A 310 15.70 -5.63 -6.10
CA PHE A 310 15.12 -4.36 -6.50
C PHE A 310 15.14 -4.17 -8.02
N GLY A 311 16.26 -4.49 -8.66
CA GLY A 311 16.40 -4.39 -10.12
C GLY A 311 15.39 -5.29 -10.85
N PHE A 312 15.19 -6.51 -10.39
CA PHE A 312 14.17 -7.41 -10.94
C PHE A 312 12.76 -6.79 -10.83
N VAL A 313 12.35 -6.36 -9.64
CA VAL A 313 11.02 -5.77 -9.43
C VAL A 313 10.85 -4.52 -10.29
N PHE A 314 11.83 -3.62 -10.30
CA PHE A 314 11.77 -2.39 -11.08
C PHE A 314 11.63 -2.66 -12.58
N ILE A 315 12.46 -3.54 -13.15
CA ILE A 315 12.43 -3.88 -14.58
C ILE A 315 11.16 -4.62 -14.93
N PHE A 316 10.77 -5.63 -14.13
CA PHE A 316 9.59 -6.46 -14.39
C PHE A 316 8.31 -5.61 -14.48
N PHE A 317 8.09 -4.73 -13.50
CA PHE A 317 6.90 -3.88 -13.53
C PHE A 317 7.00 -2.72 -14.52
N SER A 318 8.20 -2.23 -14.84
CA SER A 318 8.38 -1.24 -15.92
C SER A 318 8.02 -1.80 -17.31
N LEU A 319 8.13 -3.12 -17.48
CA LEU A 319 7.74 -3.81 -18.72
C LEU A 319 6.30 -4.33 -18.71
N SER A 320 5.59 -4.23 -17.59
CA SER A 320 4.19 -4.62 -17.49
C SER A 320 3.29 -3.59 -18.18
N SER A 321 2.25 -4.06 -18.87
CA SER A 321 1.24 -3.19 -19.52
C SER A 321 0.35 -2.46 -18.52
N THR A 322 0.05 -3.08 -17.37
CA THR A 322 -0.66 -2.43 -16.26
C THR A 322 0.34 -1.98 -15.21
N GLN A 323 0.39 -0.66 -14.93
CA GLN A 323 1.35 -0.05 -14.03
C GLN A 323 0.64 0.70 -12.90
N LEU A 324 0.92 0.30 -11.66
CA LEU A 324 0.39 0.94 -10.45
C LEU A 324 1.55 1.30 -9.50
N PRO A 325 1.50 2.48 -8.84
CA PRO A 325 2.61 2.96 -7.99
C PRO A 325 3.04 1.95 -6.93
N HIS A 326 2.09 1.26 -6.31
CA HIS A 326 2.34 0.31 -5.22
C HIS A 326 3.03 -1.01 -5.65
N TYR A 327 3.16 -1.31 -6.94
CA TYR A 327 3.91 -2.49 -7.40
C TYR A 327 5.41 -2.38 -7.10
N LEU A 328 5.97 -1.17 -6.98
CA LEU A 328 7.35 -0.98 -6.55
C LEU A 328 7.61 -1.41 -5.11
N LEU A 329 6.58 -1.47 -4.26
CA LEU A 329 6.71 -1.89 -2.86
C LEU A 329 7.30 -3.29 -2.70
N TYR A 330 7.10 -4.19 -3.66
CA TYR A 330 7.69 -5.54 -3.63
C TYR A 330 9.23 -5.53 -3.66
N GLY A 331 9.84 -4.42 -4.13
CA GLY A 331 11.28 -4.15 -4.10
C GLY A 331 11.72 -3.20 -3.00
N PHE A 332 10.82 -2.73 -2.10
CA PHE A 332 11.19 -1.71 -1.10
C PHE A 332 12.08 -2.25 0.00
N THR A 333 11.91 -3.49 0.45
CA THR A 333 12.82 -4.09 1.45
C THR A 333 14.29 -3.95 1.03
N PRO A 334 14.73 -4.47 -0.12
CA PRO A 334 16.12 -4.32 -0.56
C PRO A 334 16.52 -2.88 -0.82
N LEU A 335 15.63 -2.05 -1.37
CA LEU A 335 15.92 -0.64 -1.62
C LEU A 335 16.16 0.13 -0.31
N ILE A 336 15.31 -0.06 0.70
CA ILE A 336 15.46 0.57 2.02
C ILE A 336 16.79 0.16 2.67
N ILE A 337 17.20 -1.11 2.54
CA ILE A 337 18.51 -1.58 3.03
C ILE A 337 19.64 -0.81 2.37
N LEU A 338 19.61 -0.69 1.03
CA LEU A 338 20.63 0.03 0.28
C LEU A 338 20.70 1.51 0.66
N LEU A 339 19.55 2.17 0.79
CA LEU A 339 19.45 3.58 1.19
C LEU A 339 19.92 3.80 2.63
N ALA A 340 19.53 2.91 3.55
CA ALA A 340 19.92 3.04 4.96
C ALA A 340 21.44 2.97 5.15
N LYS A 341 22.14 2.18 4.34
CA LYS A 341 23.60 2.12 4.35
C LYS A 341 24.27 3.41 3.84
N GLN A 342 23.54 4.28 3.13
CA GLN A 342 24.03 5.58 2.65
C GLN A 342 23.88 6.71 3.68
N GLN A 343 23.30 6.49 4.86
CA GLN A 343 23.04 7.53 5.87
C GLN A 343 24.22 8.49 6.09
N ARG A 344 25.42 7.95 6.21
CA ARG A 344 26.66 8.71 6.46
C ARG A 344 27.32 9.27 5.19
N SER A 345 26.78 8.97 4.03
CA SER A 345 27.36 9.34 2.74
C SER A 345 26.86 10.69 2.25
N LEU A 346 25.80 11.22 2.85
CA LEU A 346 25.19 12.49 2.48
C LEU A 346 25.63 13.56 3.48
N GLU A 347 26.51 14.46 3.03
CA GLU A 347 27.12 15.51 3.86
C GLU A 347 26.45 16.90 3.64
N SER A 348 25.43 16.95 2.75
CA SER A 348 24.72 18.19 2.41
C SER A 348 23.32 18.19 3.01
N LYS A 349 23.05 19.13 3.90
CA LYS A 349 21.69 19.37 4.42
C LYS A 349 20.70 19.70 3.31
N PHE A 350 21.14 20.41 2.27
CA PHE A 350 20.30 20.75 1.14
C PHE A 350 19.75 19.45 0.48
N LEU A 351 20.60 18.48 0.18
CA LEU A 351 20.18 17.21 -0.44
C LEU A 351 19.29 16.37 0.49
N ILE A 352 19.42 16.51 1.81
CA ILE A 352 18.56 15.83 2.79
C ILE A 352 17.16 16.48 2.82
N LEU A 353 17.09 17.79 2.85
CA LEU A 353 15.85 18.55 3.04
C LEU A 353 15.11 18.82 1.71
N LEU A 354 15.83 18.84 0.58
CA LEU A 354 15.26 19.12 -0.74
C LEU A 354 14.03 18.27 -1.08
N PRO A 355 13.99 16.93 -0.83
CA PRO A 355 12.80 16.14 -1.11
C PRO A 355 11.56 16.61 -0.33
N THR A 356 11.73 17.00 0.95
CA THR A 356 10.62 17.51 1.76
C THR A 356 10.22 18.91 1.35
N PHE A 357 11.16 19.79 0.98
CA PHE A 357 10.83 21.10 0.40
C PHE A 357 10.06 20.94 -0.92
N PHE A 358 10.47 19.99 -1.76
CA PHE A 358 9.73 19.66 -2.98
C PHE A 358 8.30 19.19 -2.66
N ALA A 359 8.13 18.30 -1.67
CA ALA A 359 6.82 17.89 -1.20
C ALA A 359 5.97 19.07 -0.70
N CYS A 360 6.56 19.99 0.08
CA CYS A 360 5.87 21.22 0.49
C CYS A 360 5.40 22.05 -0.71
N GLY A 361 6.23 22.15 -1.75
CA GLY A 361 5.86 22.83 -3.00
C GLY A 361 4.66 22.17 -3.70
N LEU A 362 4.65 20.82 -3.77
CA LEU A 362 3.50 20.09 -4.31
C LEU A 362 2.24 20.31 -3.47
N PHE A 363 2.35 20.27 -2.14
CA PHE A 363 1.21 20.51 -1.24
C PHE A 363 0.70 21.95 -1.34
N LEU A 364 1.59 22.92 -1.52
CA LEU A 364 1.23 24.34 -1.73
C LEU A 364 0.47 24.53 -3.04
N CYS A 365 0.92 23.89 -4.12
CA CYS A 365 0.32 24.00 -5.44
C CYS A 365 -0.89 23.06 -5.65
N LEU A 366 -1.23 22.22 -4.68
CA LEU A 366 -2.26 21.20 -4.81
C LEU A 366 -3.63 21.74 -5.28
N PRO A 367 -4.16 22.87 -4.74
CA PRO A 367 -5.44 23.42 -5.19
C PRO A 367 -5.41 23.85 -6.65
N GLU A 368 -4.32 24.46 -7.10
CA GLU A 368 -4.15 24.92 -8.48
C GLU A 368 -3.95 23.73 -9.42
N ILE A 369 -3.19 22.71 -9.01
CA ILE A 369 -3.03 21.45 -9.78
C ILE A 369 -4.40 20.78 -9.94
N ALA A 370 -5.21 20.71 -8.90
CA ALA A 370 -6.55 20.14 -8.96
C ALA A 370 -7.49 20.96 -9.85
N SER A 371 -7.42 22.28 -9.79
CA SER A 371 -8.19 23.18 -10.65
C SER A 371 -7.85 22.96 -12.13
N ILE A 372 -6.57 22.94 -12.50
CA ILE A 372 -6.12 22.68 -13.87
C ILE A 372 -6.53 21.26 -14.32
N ALA A 373 -6.37 20.26 -13.45
CA ALA A 373 -6.79 18.91 -13.75
C ALA A 373 -8.30 18.79 -13.97
N SER A 374 -9.12 19.54 -13.24
CA SER A 374 -10.57 19.55 -13.40
C SER A 374 -11.02 19.99 -14.80
N GLU A 375 -10.28 20.89 -15.44
CA GLU A 375 -10.57 21.36 -16.82
C GLU A 375 -10.24 20.32 -17.89
N GLN A 376 -9.34 19.37 -17.59
CA GLN A 376 -8.88 18.36 -18.53
C GLN A 376 -9.67 17.04 -18.44
N VAL A 377 -10.36 16.82 -17.34
CA VAL A 377 -11.16 15.62 -17.11
C VAL A 377 -12.54 15.78 -17.76
N THR A 378 -13.00 14.74 -18.46
CA THR A 378 -14.29 14.76 -19.17
C THR A 378 -15.48 14.36 -18.28
N ALA A 379 -15.25 13.60 -17.21
CA ALA A 379 -16.30 13.12 -16.32
C ALA A 379 -16.74 14.24 -15.36
N LYS A 380 -18.00 14.65 -15.43
CA LYS A 380 -18.57 15.77 -14.65
C LYS A 380 -18.40 15.59 -13.12
N ASP A 381 -18.58 14.37 -12.62
CA ASP A 381 -18.38 14.06 -11.20
C ASP A 381 -16.93 14.28 -10.76
N GLN A 382 -15.95 13.86 -11.57
CA GLN A 382 -14.55 14.09 -11.28
C GLN A 382 -14.18 15.58 -11.37
N GLN A 383 -14.74 16.31 -12.34
CA GLN A 383 -14.58 17.77 -12.43
C GLN A 383 -15.06 18.46 -11.15
N MET A 384 -16.28 18.13 -10.69
CA MET A 384 -16.88 18.70 -9.49
C MET A 384 -16.07 18.35 -8.23
N MET A 385 -15.59 17.10 -8.14
CA MET A 385 -14.76 16.66 -7.02
C MET A 385 -13.42 17.41 -6.99
N LEU A 386 -12.70 17.52 -8.10
CA LEU A 386 -11.42 18.21 -8.17
C LEU A 386 -11.59 19.72 -7.91
N ALA A 387 -12.61 20.35 -8.46
CA ALA A 387 -12.90 21.75 -8.23
C ALA A 387 -13.21 22.06 -6.75
N SER A 388 -13.89 21.12 -6.05
CA SER A 388 -14.22 21.29 -4.63
C SER A 388 -13.01 21.27 -3.69
N LEU A 389 -11.83 20.80 -4.14
CA LEU A 389 -10.64 20.72 -3.30
C LEU A 389 -10.25 22.09 -2.71
N LYS A 390 -10.39 23.15 -3.49
CA LYS A 390 -10.06 24.51 -3.05
C LYS A 390 -10.92 24.98 -1.88
N ASP A 391 -12.19 24.59 -1.86
CA ASP A 391 -13.15 24.97 -0.82
C ASP A 391 -13.02 24.11 0.45
N GLU A 392 -12.50 22.91 0.33
CA GLU A 392 -12.30 21.97 1.45
C GLU A 392 -10.96 22.14 2.17
N ILE A 393 -10.01 22.86 1.56
CA ILE A 393 -8.73 23.16 2.21
C ILE A 393 -8.94 24.31 3.21
N ASP A 394 -8.86 23.95 4.48
CA ASP A 394 -9.11 24.85 5.60
C ASP A 394 -7.83 25.55 6.12
N ALA A 395 -8.01 26.41 7.12
CA ALA A 395 -6.91 27.11 7.77
C ALA A 395 -5.92 26.15 8.44
N ILE A 396 -6.38 24.98 8.93
CA ILE A 396 -5.53 23.97 9.59
C ILE A 396 -4.51 23.42 8.59
N TYR A 397 -4.94 23.15 7.35
CA TYR A 397 -4.04 22.71 6.28
C TYR A 397 -2.91 23.74 6.04
N TRP A 398 -3.27 25.01 5.85
CA TRP A 398 -2.31 26.07 5.55
C TRP A 398 -1.36 26.36 6.72
N PHE A 399 -1.86 26.41 7.94
CA PHE A 399 -1.03 26.59 9.14
C PHE A 399 -0.07 25.40 9.34
N SER A 400 -0.54 24.18 9.12
CA SER A 400 0.27 22.97 9.26
C SER A 400 1.36 22.89 8.17
N LEU A 401 1.02 23.27 6.93
CA LEU A 401 2.00 23.37 5.84
C LEU A 401 3.04 24.46 6.10
N ALA A 402 2.62 25.62 6.58
CA ALA A 402 3.53 26.68 6.99
C ALA A 402 4.44 26.24 8.14
N ALA A 403 3.91 25.54 9.14
CA ALA A 403 4.69 24.97 10.24
C ALA A 403 5.73 23.95 9.74
N LEU A 404 5.34 23.08 8.80
CA LEU A 404 6.26 22.15 8.15
C LEU A 404 7.38 22.90 7.43
N PHE A 405 7.05 23.91 6.62
CA PHE A 405 8.02 24.74 5.90
C PHE A 405 8.96 25.46 6.86
N CYS A 406 8.44 26.11 7.91
CA CYS A 406 9.25 26.80 8.94
C CYS A 406 10.18 25.81 9.68
N SER A 407 9.71 24.60 9.96
CA SER A 407 10.53 23.55 10.58
C SER A 407 11.71 23.16 9.68
N LEU A 408 11.49 23.01 8.37
CA LEU A 408 12.56 22.73 7.39
C LEU A 408 13.55 23.89 7.28
N ALA A 409 13.06 25.13 7.26
CA ALA A 409 13.90 26.33 7.27
C ALA A 409 14.78 26.39 8.52
N TRP A 410 14.20 26.07 9.70
CA TRP A 410 14.97 25.95 10.93
C TRP A 410 16.01 24.82 10.87
N MET A 411 15.67 23.64 10.32
CA MET A 411 16.59 22.51 10.15
C MET A 411 17.76 22.86 9.22
N SER A 412 17.57 23.76 8.25
CA SER A 412 18.64 24.21 7.35
C SER A 412 19.68 25.09 8.07
N SER A 413 19.35 25.65 9.25
CA SER A 413 20.22 26.51 10.05
C SER A 413 21.45 25.75 10.60
N ARG A 414 22.45 26.51 11.06
CA ARG A 414 23.66 25.96 11.69
C ARG A 414 23.43 25.24 13.02
N TRP A 415 22.26 25.42 13.64
CA TRP A 415 21.92 24.90 14.96
C TRP A 415 21.57 23.40 14.95
N VAL A 416 21.12 22.87 13.82
CA VAL A 416 20.71 21.48 13.68
C VAL A 416 21.83 20.68 13.03
N GLN A 417 22.16 19.52 13.56
CA GLN A 417 23.17 18.63 12.97
C GLN A 417 22.61 17.91 11.73
N ILE A 418 23.47 17.58 10.76
CA ILE A 418 23.08 16.90 9.52
C ILE A 418 22.29 15.61 9.78
N GLU A 419 22.74 14.79 10.73
CA GLU A 419 22.07 13.54 11.07
C GLU A 419 20.65 13.77 11.60
N GLN A 420 20.45 14.85 12.39
CA GLN A 420 19.15 15.20 12.95
C GLN A 420 18.16 15.63 11.86
N CYS A 421 18.64 16.22 10.75
CA CYS A 421 17.76 16.65 9.66
C CYS A 421 16.95 15.49 9.08
N PHE A 422 17.52 14.28 8.95
CA PHE A 422 16.77 13.12 8.47
C PHE A 422 15.59 12.76 9.38
N TYR A 423 15.86 12.67 10.69
CA TYR A 423 14.84 12.26 11.66
C TYR A 423 13.73 13.31 11.78
N LEU A 424 14.12 14.58 11.89
CA LEU A 424 13.17 15.68 12.08
C LEU A 424 12.31 15.90 10.83
N ALA A 425 12.92 15.88 9.63
CA ALA A 425 12.17 16.04 8.37
C ALA A 425 11.20 14.86 8.14
N ALA A 426 11.66 13.63 8.41
CA ALA A 426 10.82 12.44 8.27
C ALA A 426 9.63 12.44 9.23
N ILE A 427 9.85 12.78 10.49
CA ILE A 427 8.78 12.86 11.50
C ILE A 427 7.82 14.01 11.17
N ALA A 428 8.33 15.20 10.85
CA ALA A 428 7.49 16.36 10.54
C ALA A 428 6.62 16.11 9.29
N GLN A 429 7.20 15.55 8.21
CA GLN A 429 6.44 15.17 7.02
C GLN A 429 5.40 14.10 7.33
N SER A 430 5.73 13.06 8.12
CA SER A 430 4.79 12.00 8.48
C SER A 430 3.61 12.52 9.29
N ILE A 431 3.85 13.43 10.24
CA ILE A 431 2.79 14.08 11.03
C ILE A 431 1.86 14.86 10.09
N PHE A 432 2.41 15.65 9.17
CA PHE A 432 1.61 16.41 8.20
C PHE A 432 0.78 15.46 7.30
N LEU A 433 1.39 14.39 6.77
CA LEU A 433 0.69 13.42 5.93
C LEU A 433 -0.47 12.75 6.66
N VAL A 434 -0.22 12.29 7.89
CA VAL A 434 -1.17 11.45 8.64
C VAL A 434 -2.31 12.26 9.24
N LEU A 435 -2.02 13.46 9.76
CA LEU A 435 -3.00 14.26 10.50
C LEU A 435 -3.69 15.33 9.64
N VAL A 436 -3.10 15.69 8.49
CA VAL A 436 -3.62 16.80 7.68
C VAL A 436 -3.85 16.35 6.23
N PHE A 437 -2.84 15.96 5.50
CA PHE A 437 -2.94 15.72 4.05
C PHE A 437 -3.91 14.60 3.70
N ILE A 438 -3.72 13.38 4.27
CA ILE A 438 -4.60 12.24 3.97
C ILE A 438 -6.05 12.53 4.39
N PRO A 439 -6.34 13.05 5.59
CA PRO A 439 -7.72 13.43 5.97
C PRO A 439 -8.34 14.45 5.01
N THR A 440 -7.60 15.48 4.59
CA THR A 440 -8.11 16.49 3.65
C THR A 440 -8.48 15.85 2.30
N ILE A 441 -7.60 15.01 1.74
CA ILE A 441 -7.90 14.31 0.48
C ILE A 441 -9.10 13.37 0.64
N ALA A 442 -9.20 12.65 1.76
CA ALA A 442 -10.32 11.76 2.02
C ALA A 442 -11.66 12.51 2.17
N GLN A 443 -11.64 13.70 2.78
CA GLN A 443 -12.82 14.57 2.87
C GLN A 443 -13.32 14.97 1.48
N VAL A 444 -12.41 15.34 0.58
CA VAL A 444 -12.78 15.69 -0.79
C VAL A 444 -13.28 14.49 -1.57
N ALA A 445 -12.53 13.38 -1.51
CA ALA A 445 -12.74 12.26 -2.42
C ALA A 445 -13.81 11.26 -1.94
N GLN A 446 -14.07 11.13 -0.62
CA GLN A 446 -14.83 9.99 -0.09
C GLN A 446 -15.94 10.36 0.90
N HIS A 447 -15.90 11.53 1.52
CA HIS A 447 -16.88 11.88 2.56
C HIS A 447 -18.31 11.88 2.02
N HIS A 448 -18.53 12.43 0.85
CA HIS A 448 -19.84 12.47 0.18
C HIS A 448 -20.39 11.08 -0.14
N VAL A 449 -19.53 10.09 -0.38
CA VAL A 449 -19.95 8.68 -0.61
C VAL A 449 -20.47 8.07 0.70
N LYS A 450 -19.76 8.29 1.81
CA LYS A 450 -20.20 7.83 3.14
C LYS A 450 -21.52 8.49 3.55
N GLU A 451 -21.68 9.79 3.32
CA GLU A 451 -22.95 10.51 3.57
C GLU A 451 -24.09 9.96 2.72
N ALA A 452 -23.85 9.71 1.42
CA ALA A 452 -24.87 9.11 0.54
C ALA A 452 -25.32 7.74 1.05
N ALA A 453 -24.38 6.90 1.50
CA ALA A 453 -24.72 5.59 2.07
C ALA A 453 -25.52 5.72 3.38
N GLN A 454 -25.16 6.65 4.27
CA GLN A 454 -25.92 6.93 5.50
C GLN A 454 -27.34 7.42 5.18
N PHE A 455 -27.48 8.27 4.17
CA PHE A 455 -28.76 8.77 3.71
C PHE A 455 -29.63 7.64 3.13
N ALA A 456 -29.03 6.73 2.35
CA ALA A 456 -29.71 5.57 1.80
C ALA A 456 -30.13 4.57 2.89
N ASN A 457 -29.32 4.39 3.94
CA ASN A 457 -29.61 3.49 5.05
C ASN A 457 -30.84 3.92 5.88
N ALA A 458 -31.24 5.19 5.83
CA ALA A 458 -32.44 5.70 6.50
C ALA A 458 -33.74 5.39 5.74
N ARG A 459 -33.69 4.73 4.59
CA ARG A 459 -34.82 4.35 3.73
C ARG A 459 -34.96 2.84 3.64
N ASP A 460 -36.17 2.35 3.29
CA ASP A 460 -36.44 0.91 3.18
C ASP A 460 -36.43 0.37 1.74
N GLN A 461 -36.08 1.21 0.76
CA GLN A 461 -36.04 0.86 -0.65
C GLN A 461 -34.85 -0.03 -0.99
N GLU A 462 -34.96 -0.84 -2.04
CA GLU A 462 -33.82 -1.57 -2.62
C GLU A 462 -32.82 -0.60 -3.23
N ILE A 463 -31.52 -0.89 -3.04
CA ILE A 463 -30.45 0.00 -3.49
C ILE A 463 -29.80 -0.59 -4.74
N VAL A 464 -29.88 0.16 -5.84
CA VAL A 464 -29.30 -0.22 -7.13
C VAL A 464 -28.18 0.76 -7.50
N MET A 465 -27.03 0.23 -7.86
CA MET A 465 -25.94 1.01 -8.42
C MET A 465 -25.97 0.94 -9.95
N TRP A 466 -26.28 2.05 -10.60
CA TRP A 466 -26.46 2.10 -12.04
C TRP A 466 -25.40 2.95 -12.75
N LYS A 467 -24.68 2.35 -13.72
CA LYS A 467 -23.58 2.98 -14.46
C LYS A 467 -22.51 3.64 -13.57
N ALA A 468 -22.35 3.12 -12.36
CA ALA A 468 -21.34 3.54 -11.39
C ALA A 468 -20.56 2.34 -10.86
N HIS A 469 -19.37 2.61 -10.30
CA HIS A 469 -18.56 1.62 -9.59
C HIS A 469 -17.96 2.29 -8.37
N ILE A 470 -18.67 2.17 -7.24
CA ILE A 470 -18.35 2.85 -5.97
C ILE A 470 -18.47 1.83 -4.83
N PRO A 471 -17.48 0.92 -4.71
CA PRO A 471 -17.54 -0.16 -3.72
C PRO A 471 -17.62 0.31 -2.26
N SER A 472 -17.04 1.47 -1.94
CA SER A 472 -17.12 2.02 -0.58
C SER A 472 -18.54 2.33 -0.16
N PHE A 473 -19.41 2.73 -1.09
CA PHE A 473 -20.84 2.88 -0.81
C PHE A 473 -21.47 1.55 -0.36
N SER A 474 -21.17 0.45 -1.07
CA SER A 474 -21.66 -0.89 -0.67
C SER A 474 -21.11 -1.33 0.68
N ALA A 475 -19.87 -0.96 1.00
CA ALA A 475 -19.29 -1.25 2.32
C ALA A 475 -20.07 -0.53 3.44
N TYR A 476 -20.46 0.72 3.23
CA TYR A 476 -21.23 1.52 4.19
C TYR A 476 -22.73 1.24 4.19
N SER A 477 -23.27 0.63 3.15
CA SER A 477 -24.68 0.27 3.06
C SER A 477 -25.00 -0.87 4.03
N VAL A 478 -26.12 -0.75 4.74
CA VAL A 478 -26.66 -1.82 5.60
C VAL A 478 -27.26 -2.94 4.75
N ARG A 479 -27.87 -2.57 3.62
CA ARG A 479 -28.52 -3.50 2.68
C ARG A 479 -27.57 -3.86 1.53
N PRO A 480 -27.79 -5.02 0.89
CA PRO A 480 -27.09 -5.37 -0.33
C PRO A 480 -27.28 -4.28 -1.41
N VAL A 481 -26.24 -4.02 -2.19
CA VAL A 481 -26.28 -3.11 -3.32
C VAL A 481 -26.02 -3.94 -4.58
N GLU A 482 -26.99 -3.92 -5.50
CA GLU A 482 -26.91 -4.66 -6.75
C GLU A 482 -26.50 -3.73 -7.91
N ARG A 483 -25.82 -4.29 -8.90
CA ARG A 483 -25.52 -3.59 -10.17
C ARG A 483 -26.43 -4.12 -11.26
N ARG A 484 -27.58 -3.50 -11.44
CA ARG A 484 -28.57 -3.83 -12.47
C ARG A 484 -29.20 -2.57 -13.04
N SER A 485 -30.05 -2.72 -14.03
CA SER A 485 -30.95 -1.65 -14.45
C SER A 485 -31.98 -1.40 -13.34
N PRO A 486 -32.29 -0.14 -13.05
CA PRO A 486 -33.24 0.20 -11.99
C PRO A 486 -34.69 -0.12 -12.42
N ASP A 487 -35.48 -0.55 -11.45
CA ASP A 487 -36.91 -0.77 -11.53
C ASP A 487 -37.67 0.35 -10.79
N LEU A 488 -39.01 0.32 -10.86
CA LEU A 488 -39.85 1.25 -10.13
C LEU A 488 -39.62 1.12 -8.61
N ASP A 489 -39.64 2.22 -7.89
CA ASP A 489 -39.40 2.33 -6.43
C ASP A 489 -37.96 2.01 -5.98
N ASP A 490 -37.04 1.69 -6.90
CA ASP A 490 -35.63 1.54 -6.55
C ASP A 490 -35.00 2.87 -6.11
N LEU A 491 -34.11 2.78 -5.13
CA LEU A 491 -33.16 3.84 -4.77
C LEU A 491 -31.88 3.68 -5.60
N VAL A 492 -31.69 4.54 -6.57
CA VAL A 492 -30.62 4.43 -7.56
C VAL A 492 -29.43 5.30 -7.18
N LEU A 493 -28.26 4.68 -6.96
CA LEU A 493 -26.99 5.37 -6.89
C LEU A 493 -26.39 5.49 -8.29
N THR A 494 -26.14 6.70 -8.74
CA THR A 494 -25.53 6.97 -10.03
C THR A 494 -24.64 8.20 -9.98
N ARG A 495 -24.05 8.55 -11.13
CA ARG A 495 -23.27 9.77 -11.32
C ARG A 495 -24.07 10.78 -12.14
N ILE A 496 -23.85 12.07 -11.90
CA ILE A 496 -24.61 13.18 -12.52
C ILE A 496 -24.63 13.11 -14.05
N GLN A 497 -23.55 12.63 -14.68
CA GLN A 497 -23.49 12.48 -16.14
C GLN A 497 -24.41 11.38 -16.71
N HIS A 498 -24.97 10.52 -15.86
CA HIS A 498 -25.88 9.45 -16.25
C HIS A 498 -27.34 9.72 -15.85
N LEU A 499 -27.59 10.80 -15.10
CA LEU A 499 -28.93 11.14 -14.60
C LEU A 499 -29.96 11.33 -15.73
N ASP A 500 -29.58 12.01 -16.78
CA ASP A 500 -30.46 12.29 -17.93
C ASP A 500 -30.92 11.00 -18.66
N SER A 501 -30.24 9.88 -18.44
CA SER A 501 -30.60 8.58 -19.02
C SER A 501 -31.49 7.71 -18.10
N LEU A 502 -31.87 8.24 -16.93
CA LEU A 502 -32.81 7.60 -16.00
C LEU A 502 -34.21 8.19 -16.20
N PRO A 503 -35.18 7.41 -16.69
CA PRO A 503 -36.56 7.89 -16.83
C PRO A 503 -37.18 8.10 -15.43
N ASN A 504 -37.93 9.18 -15.29
CA ASN A 504 -38.71 9.50 -14.08
C ASN A 504 -37.90 9.49 -12.77
N ALA A 505 -36.62 9.87 -12.82
CA ALA A 505 -35.74 9.90 -11.63
C ALA A 505 -35.97 11.19 -10.83
N GLN A 506 -36.44 11.07 -9.62
CA GLN A 506 -36.48 12.16 -8.65
C GLN A 506 -35.22 12.18 -7.81
N VAL A 507 -34.37 13.21 -7.96
CA VAL A 507 -33.14 13.36 -7.19
C VAL A 507 -33.47 13.71 -5.75
N ILE A 508 -32.97 12.88 -4.81
CA ILE A 508 -33.18 13.05 -3.38
C ILE A 508 -31.88 13.37 -2.60
N PHE A 509 -30.73 13.06 -3.20
CA PHE A 509 -29.42 13.46 -2.69
C PHE A 509 -28.48 13.73 -3.87
N SER A 510 -27.71 14.83 -3.79
CA SER A 510 -26.70 15.13 -4.79
C SER A 510 -25.54 15.88 -4.15
N ARG A 511 -24.34 15.33 -4.27
CA ARG A 511 -23.11 15.96 -3.77
C ARG A 511 -21.89 15.57 -4.61
N LYS A 512 -21.10 16.55 -5.05
CA LYS A 512 -19.87 16.35 -5.85
C LYS A 512 -20.08 15.41 -7.04
N GLY A 513 -21.23 15.51 -7.72
CA GLY A 513 -21.57 14.69 -8.87
C GLY A 513 -22.03 13.26 -8.56
N LEU A 514 -22.07 12.85 -7.29
CA LEU A 514 -22.74 11.63 -6.84
C LEU A 514 -24.21 11.93 -6.60
N VAL A 515 -25.10 11.06 -7.08
CA VAL A 515 -26.56 11.25 -7.03
C VAL A 515 -27.24 10.00 -6.49
N LEU A 516 -28.18 10.19 -5.53
CA LEU A 516 -29.21 9.20 -5.23
C LEU A 516 -30.54 9.73 -5.80
N ALA A 517 -31.24 8.89 -6.53
CA ALA A 517 -32.53 9.21 -7.09
C ALA A 517 -33.52 8.06 -6.86
N GLU A 518 -34.79 8.38 -6.68
CA GLU A 518 -35.89 7.43 -6.65
C GLU A 518 -36.52 7.36 -8.04
N ILE A 519 -36.86 6.15 -8.49
CA ILE A 519 -37.61 5.96 -9.74
C ILE A 519 -39.08 6.00 -9.37
N VAL A 520 -39.78 7.05 -9.81
CA VAL A 520 -41.19 7.26 -9.54
C VAL A 520 -42.05 6.94 -10.77
N GLU A 521 -43.31 6.59 -10.57
CA GLU A 521 -44.24 6.45 -11.70
C GLU A 521 -44.31 7.75 -12.53
N ALA A 522 -44.36 7.61 -13.85
CA ALA A 522 -44.60 8.77 -14.70
C ALA A 522 -45.93 9.41 -14.27
N SER A 523 -45.92 10.68 -13.86
CA SER A 523 -47.14 11.41 -13.61
C SER A 523 -47.98 11.37 -14.90
N SER A 524 -49.12 10.71 -14.84
CA SER A 524 -50.10 10.72 -15.93
C SER A 524 -50.75 12.11 -15.95
N ASP A 525 -50.02 13.09 -16.54
CA ASP A 525 -50.63 14.37 -16.95
C ASP A 525 -51.20 14.28 -18.36
#